data_77141e080a66f7fa85ecb3f6549f0623
#
_entry.id   77141e080a66f7fa85ecb3f6549f0623
#
_cell.length_a   1.000
_cell.length_b   1.000
_cell.length_c   1.000
_cell.angle_alpha   90.00
_cell.angle_beta   90.00
_cell.angle_gamma   90.00
#
_symmetry.space_group_name_H-M   'P 1'
#
loop_
_entity.id
_entity.type
_entity.pdbx_description
1 polymer ?
#
loop_
_entity_poly.entity_id
_entity_poly.type
_entity_poly.pdbx_seq_one_letter_code
_entity_poly.pdbx_strand_id
1 'polypeptide(L)'
;MYNCGNIAIIGGGSWATALAKVVVSNTHRIGWYMRRDDRIADFKRTGHNPAYITSLQFDVNEIAFSSDLNHTAEAYDTLIFVTPSPYLKDHLKKLTVDIKNKFIVIAIKGIVPDENVVCSEYFHNRYGVPYDNIAIIGGPSHAEEVAMQRLTYLTIACHNVEKAKAFADVLSNSFIKAKEATDVIGI
;
A
#
# COMPACT_ATOMS: atom_id res chain seq x y z
N MET A 1 10.22 1.66 19.88
CA MET A 1 10.31 1.69 18.39
C MET A 1 9.05 1.01 17.85
N TYR A 2 8.29 1.70 17.04
CA TYR A 2 7.07 1.14 16.43
C TYR A 2 7.41 0.02 15.43
N ASN A 3 6.59 -1.02 15.41
CA ASN A 3 6.68 -2.12 14.46
C ASN A 3 5.44 -2.10 13.56
N CYS A 4 5.63 -2.11 12.25
CA CYS A 4 4.52 -2.12 11.28
C CYS A 4 3.70 -3.43 11.28
N GLY A 5 4.15 -4.46 11.99
CA GLY A 5 3.48 -5.76 12.01
C GLY A 5 3.45 -6.44 10.64
N ASN A 6 2.42 -7.24 10.41
CA ASN A 6 2.20 -7.89 9.13
C ASN A 6 1.60 -6.88 8.14
N ILE A 7 2.15 -6.84 6.92
CA ILE A 7 1.81 -5.82 5.91
C ILE A 7 1.03 -6.45 4.76
N ALA A 8 -0.05 -5.80 4.33
CA ALA A 8 -0.77 -6.16 3.11
C ALA A 8 -0.85 -5.02 2.10
N ILE A 9 -0.75 -5.37 0.82
CA ILE A 9 -1.00 -4.49 -0.32
C ILE A 9 -2.47 -4.63 -0.75
N ILE A 10 -3.18 -3.52 -0.89
CA ILE A 10 -4.58 -3.47 -1.32
C ILE A 10 -4.65 -2.82 -2.70
N GLY A 11 -4.72 -3.64 -3.72
CA GLY A 11 -4.75 -3.21 -5.13
C GLY A 11 -3.87 -4.08 -6.03
N GLY A 12 -4.07 -4.02 -7.33
CA GLY A 12 -3.38 -4.92 -8.29
C GLY A 12 -2.79 -4.19 -9.51
N GLY A 13 -2.63 -2.87 -9.45
CA GLY A 13 -2.08 -2.05 -10.53
C GLY A 13 -0.54 -2.00 -10.56
N SER A 14 0.02 -1.18 -11.47
CA SER A 14 1.48 -1.04 -11.61
C SER A 14 2.15 -0.57 -10.32
N TRP A 15 1.61 0.47 -9.68
CA TRP A 15 2.18 0.99 -8.43
C TRP A 15 2.08 -0.02 -7.28
N ALA A 16 0.95 -0.77 -7.19
CA ALA A 16 0.82 -1.87 -6.23
C ALA A 16 1.88 -2.96 -6.47
N THR A 17 2.15 -3.30 -7.74
CA THR A 17 3.16 -4.30 -8.12
C THR A 17 4.57 -3.85 -7.74
N ALA A 18 4.92 -2.59 -8.01
CA ALA A 18 6.21 -2.03 -7.64
C ALA A 18 6.40 -1.99 -6.11
N LEU A 19 5.41 -1.48 -5.36
CA LEU A 19 5.46 -1.43 -3.90
C LEU A 19 5.51 -2.83 -3.28
N ALA A 20 4.72 -3.78 -3.79
CA ALA A 20 4.75 -5.16 -3.31
C ALA A 20 6.15 -5.77 -3.46
N LYS A 21 6.82 -5.52 -4.60
CA LYS A 21 8.20 -6.00 -4.80
C LYS A 21 9.17 -5.42 -3.78
N VAL A 22 9.06 -4.12 -3.49
CA VAL A 22 9.91 -3.46 -2.49
C VAL A 22 9.65 -4.04 -1.10
N VAL A 23 8.39 -4.09 -0.69
CA VAL A 23 8.03 -4.54 0.67
C VAL A 23 8.39 -6.01 0.87
N VAL A 24 8.07 -6.90 -0.08
CA VAL A 24 8.39 -8.33 0.05
C VAL A 24 9.89 -8.59 0.07
N SER A 25 10.68 -7.83 -0.69
CA SER A 25 12.14 -7.94 -0.68
C SER A 25 12.76 -7.58 0.66
N ASN A 26 12.12 -6.70 1.43
CA ASN A 26 12.62 -6.25 2.73
C ASN A 26 12.02 -7.03 3.92
N THR A 27 10.80 -7.59 3.75
CA THR A 27 10.06 -8.27 4.85
C THR A 27 9.92 -9.77 4.66
N HIS A 28 10.21 -10.28 3.47
CA HIS A 28 10.12 -11.71 3.07
C HIS A 28 8.71 -12.30 3.17
N ARG A 29 7.69 -11.50 3.52
CA ARG A 29 6.29 -11.95 3.55
C ARG A 29 5.34 -10.78 3.50
N ILE A 30 4.33 -10.85 2.59
CA ILE A 30 3.24 -9.88 2.49
C ILE A 30 1.90 -10.56 2.25
N GLY A 31 0.82 -9.88 2.65
CA GLY A 31 -0.51 -10.11 2.10
C GLY A 31 -0.69 -9.32 0.82
N TRP A 32 -1.44 -9.83 -0.14
CA TRP A 32 -1.78 -9.06 -1.33
C TRP A 32 -3.22 -9.30 -1.75
N TYR A 33 -4.03 -8.28 -1.57
CA TYR A 33 -5.40 -8.29 -2.06
C TYR A 33 -5.46 -7.86 -3.52
N MET A 34 -6.03 -8.72 -4.35
CA MET A 34 -6.35 -8.45 -5.75
C MET A 34 -7.81 -8.85 -6.02
N ARG A 35 -8.60 -7.95 -6.60
CA ARG A 35 -10.05 -8.13 -6.79
C ARG A 35 -10.43 -9.36 -7.63
N ARG A 36 -9.55 -9.86 -8.49
CA ARG A 36 -9.83 -10.88 -9.50
C ARG A 36 -9.08 -12.18 -9.22
N ASP A 37 -9.83 -13.24 -8.95
CA ASP A 37 -9.29 -14.58 -8.69
C ASP A 37 -8.53 -15.17 -9.89
N ASP A 38 -8.99 -14.91 -11.11
CA ASP A 38 -8.32 -15.34 -12.32
C ASP A 38 -6.90 -14.73 -12.45
N ARG A 39 -6.74 -13.45 -12.09
CA ARG A 39 -5.43 -12.81 -12.05
C ARG A 39 -4.53 -13.35 -10.95
N ILE A 40 -5.09 -13.67 -9.77
CA ILE A 40 -4.35 -14.33 -8.70
C ILE A 40 -3.87 -15.70 -9.16
N ALA A 41 -4.72 -16.48 -9.81
CA ALA A 41 -4.36 -17.80 -10.33
C ALA A 41 -3.23 -17.71 -11.38
N ASP A 42 -3.33 -16.78 -12.30
CA ASP A 42 -2.27 -16.54 -13.29
C ASP A 42 -0.97 -16.08 -12.63
N PHE A 43 -1.04 -15.18 -11.66
CA PHE A 43 0.13 -14.70 -10.92
C PHE A 43 0.83 -15.86 -10.21
N LYS A 44 0.09 -16.70 -9.50
CA LYS A 44 0.64 -17.88 -8.81
C LYS A 44 1.30 -18.85 -9.77
N ARG A 45 0.75 -19.01 -10.97
CA ARG A 45 1.29 -19.91 -12.00
C ARG A 45 2.55 -19.39 -12.66
N THR A 46 2.64 -18.06 -12.86
CA THR A 46 3.72 -17.44 -13.66
C THR A 46 4.79 -16.75 -12.81
N GLY A 47 4.49 -16.43 -11.55
CA GLY A 47 5.38 -15.71 -10.66
C GLY A 47 5.47 -14.21 -10.97
N HIS A 48 4.59 -13.66 -11.81
CA HIS A 48 4.54 -12.22 -12.10
C HIS A 48 3.11 -11.73 -12.30
N ASN A 49 2.91 -10.41 -12.13
CA ASN A 49 1.61 -9.81 -12.37
C ASN A 49 1.23 -9.94 -13.85
N PRO A 50 0.09 -10.59 -14.19
CA PRO A 50 -0.26 -10.85 -15.60
C PRO A 50 -0.63 -9.62 -16.41
N ALA A 51 -0.86 -8.46 -15.74
CA ALA A 51 -1.36 -7.25 -16.38
C ALA A 51 -0.44 -6.02 -16.22
N TYR A 52 0.42 -6.00 -15.20
CA TYR A 52 1.20 -4.81 -14.85
C TYR A 52 2.64 -5.18 -14.50
N ILE A 53 3.62 -4.50 -15.14
CA ILE A 53 5.05 -4.70 -14.91
C ILE A 53 5.41 -6.19 -14.91
N THR A 54 5.07 -6.86 -15.99
CA THR A 54 5.23 -8.31 -16.17
C THR A 54 6.68 -8.79 -16.11
N SER A 55 7.65 -7.87 -16.16
CA SER A 55 9.06 -8.14 -16.01
C SER A 55 9.50 -8.43 -14.57
N LEU A 56 8.68 -8.03 -13.57
CA LEU A 56 9.00 -8.29 -12.16
C LEU A 56 8.64 -9.70 -11.76
N GLN A 57 9.66 -10.47 -11.37
CA GLN A 57 9.49 -11.82 -10.84
C GLN A 57 9.34 -11.80 -9.31
N PHE A 58 8.43 -12.62 -8.79
CA PHE A 58 8.16 -12.80 -7.37
C PHE A 58 8.29 -14.26 -6.97
N ASP A 59 8.77 -14.52 -5.74
CA ASP A 59 8.52 -15.80 -5.10
C ASP A 59 7.10 -15.79 -4.54
N VAL A 60 6.22 -16.55 -5.15
CA VAL A 60 4.81 -16.62 -4.77
C VAL A 60 4.58 -17.23 -3.39
N ASN A 61 5.57 -17.94 -2.84
CA ASN A 61 5.50 -18.50 -1.49
C ASN A 61 5.65 -17.42 -0.39
N GLU A 62 6.22 -16.27 -0.74
CA GLU A 62 6.33 -15.11 0.15
C GLU A 62 5.06 -14.24 0.16
N ILE A 63 4.04 -14.59 -0.67
CA ILE A 63 2.84 -13.77 -0.87
C ILE A 63 1.58 -14.55 -0.52
N ALA A 64 0.85 -14.07 0.47
CA ALA A 64 -0.49 -14.56 0.77
C ALA A 64 -1.53 -13.77 -0.05
N PHE A 65 -1.89 -14.29 -1.23
CA PHE A 65 -2.90 -13.69 -2.09
C PHE A 65 -4.33 -13.91 -1.56
N SER A 66 -5.17 -12.90 -1.69
CA SER A 66 -6.59 -12.97 -1.38
C SER A 66 -7.41 -12.09 -2.33
N SER A 67 -8.61 -12.52 -2.69
CA SER A 67 -9.65 -11.72 -3.32
C SER A 67 -10.73 -11.25 -2.33
N ASP A 68 -10.59 -11.61 -1.05
CA ASP A 68 -11.44 -11.15 0.03
C ASP A 68 -10.77 -9.98 0.78
N LEU A 69 -11.37 -8.78 0.64
CA LEU A 69 -10.87 -7.56 1.26
C LEU A 69 -11.01 -7.59 2.79
N ASN A 70 -12.12 -8.15 3.30
CA ASN A 70 -12.38 -8.22 4.73
C ASN A 70 -11.40 -9.19 5.42
N HIS A 71 -11.22 -10.37 4.85
CA HIS A 71 -10.22 -11.31 5.34
C HIS A 71 -8.81 -10.69 5.37
N THR A 72 -8.43 -9.98 4.31
CA THR A 72 -7.13 -9.29 4.26
C THR A 72 -7.05 -8.18 5.32
N ALA A 73 -8.09 -7.37 5.46
CA ALA A 73 -8.10 -6.27 6.42
C ALA A 73 -8.04 -6.76 7.89
N GLU A 74 -8.66 -7.90 8.20
CA GLU A 74 -8.59 -8.51 9.54
C GLU A 74 -7.21 -9.08 9.83
N ALA A 75 -6.61 -9.81 8.87
CA ALA A 75 -5.40 -10.59 9.08
C ALA A 75 -4.10 -9.77 9.20
N TYR A 76 -4.10 -8.51 8.76
CA TYR A 76 -2.89 -7.68 8.67
C TYR A 76 -2.97 -6.43 9.52
N ASP A 77 -1.83 -5.99 10.06
CA ASP A 77 -1.70 -4.83 10.94
C ASP A 77 -1.57 -3.52 10.15
N THR A 78 -0.83 -3.57 9.04
CA THR A 78 -0.62 -2.45 8.13
C THR A 78 -1.24 -2.74 6.77
N LEU A 79 -2.08 -1.81 6.31
CA LEU A 79 -2.80 -1.91 5.04
C LEU A 79 -2.35 -0.79 4.09
N ILE A 80 -1.69 -1.14 2.98
CA ILE A 80 -1.23 -0.19 1.97
C ILE A 80 -2.27 -0.11 0.85
N PHE A 81 -3.03 0.97 0.81
CA PHE A 81 -4.04 1.20 -0.22
C PHE A 81 -3.42 1.83 -1.47
N VAL A 82 -3.57 1.14 -2.61
CA VAL A 82 -2.97 1.51 -3.90
C VAL A 82 -4.02 1.51 -5.03
N THR A 83 -5.27 1.60 -4.68
CA THR A 83 -6.37 1.73 -5.66
C THR A 83 -6.49 3.20 -6.10
N PRO A 84 -6.57 3.52 -7.40
CA PRO A 84 -6.74 4.91 -7.84
C PRO A 84 -7.95 5.58 -7.20
N SER A 85 -7.82 6.86 -6.82
CA SER A 85 -8.82 7.59 -6.04
C SER A 85 -10.26 7.55 -6.60
N PRO A 86 -10.50 7.57 -7.94
CA PRO A 86 -11.85 7.45 -8.47
C PRO A 86 -12.55 6.12 -8.15
N TYR A 87 -11.79 5.07 -7.89
CA TYR A 87 -12.32 3.73 -7.61
C TYR A 87 -12.26 3.37 -6.12
N LEU A 88 -11.64 4.21 -5.28
CA LEU A 88 -11.41 3.91 -3.87
C LEU A 88 -12.73 3.70 -3.13
N LYS A 89 -13.70 4.61 -3.31
CA LYS A 89 -15.01 4.54 -2.66
C LYS A 89 -15.77 3.26 -2.99
N ASP A 90 -15.81 2.89 -4.27
CA ASP A 90 -16.48 1.65 -4.70
C ASP A 90 -15.75 0.39 -4.21
N HIS A 91 -14.44 0.46 -4.13
CA HIS A 91 -13.62 -0.62 -3.59
C HIS A 91 -13.91 -0.81 -2.10
N LEU A 92 -13.96 0.29 -1.34
CA LEU A 92 -14.18 0.27 0.10
C LEU A 92 -15.64 -0.02 0.51
N LYS A 93 -16.62 0.05 -0.40
CA LYS A 93 -18.00 -0.42 -0.11
C LYS A 93 -18.06 -1.88 0.35
N LYS A 94 -17.07 -2.69 -0.05
CA LYS A 94 -16.96 -4.10 0.34
C LYS A 94 -16.35 -4.30 1.72
N LEU A 95 -15.71 -3.26 2.27
CA LEU A 95 -15.05 -3.32 3.56
C LEU A 95 -16.09 -3.15 4.67
N THR A 96 -16.38 -4.23 5.37
CA THR A 96 -17.38 -4.27 6.47
C THR A 96 -16.74 -4.50 7.83
N VAL A 97 -15.48 -4.88 7.87
CA VAL A 97 -14.71 -5.09 9.12
C VAL A 97 -14.14 -3.78 9.65
N ASP A 98 -13.90 -3.73 10.95
CA ASP A 98 -13.33 -2.56 11.62
C ASP A 98 -11.82 -2.46 11.34
N ILE A 99 -11.42 -1.32 10.78
CA ILE A 99 -10.01 -0.99 10.51
C ILE A 99 -9.47 0.15 11.36
N LYS A 100 -10.23 0.61 12.35
CA LYS A 100 -9.91 1.78 13.18
C LYS A 100 -8.52 1.69 13.83
N ASN A 101 -8.11 0.50 14.23
CA ASN A 101 -6.83 0.28 14.91
C ASN A 101 -5.70 -0.17 13.96
N LYS A 102 -5.97 -0.25 12.65
CA LYS A 102 -4.96 -0.60 11.65
C LYS A 102 -4.09 0.61 11.32
N PHE A 103 -2.86 0.35 10.91
CA PHE A 103 -2.02 1.37 10.31
C PHE A 103 -2.33 1.44 8.81
N ILE A 104 -2.93 2.54 8.38
CA ILE A 104 -3.35 2.75 7.01
C ILE A 104 -2.28 3.54 6.27
N VAL A 105 -1.74 2.98 5.22
CA VAL A 105 -0.77 3.64 4.35
C VAL A 105 -1.43 3.92 3.02
N ILE A 106 -1.47 5.18 2.62
CA ILE A 106 -2.12 5.65 1.41
C ILE A 106 -1.05 5.90 0.34
N ALA A 107 -1.07 5.11 -0.72
CA ALA A 107 -0.25 5.27 -1.91
C ALA A 107 -1.10 5.74 -3.11
N ILE A 108 -2.08 6.61 -2.83
CA ILE A 108 -3.10 7.09 -3.76
C ILE A 108 -2.94 8.59 -3.89
N LYS A 109 -2.87 9.09 -5.13
CA LYS A 109 -2.82 10.53 -5.42
C LYS A 109 -4.22 11.10 -5.65
N GLY A 110 -4.42 12.33 -5.22
CA GLY A 110 -5.65 13.09 -5.47
C GLY A 110 -6.69 12.99 -4.35
N ILE A 111 -7.90 13.43 -4.68
CA ILE A 111 -9.06 13.47 -3.79
C ILE A 111 -10.00 12.31 -4.07
N VAL A 112 -10.86 11.99 -3.10
CA VAL A 112 -11.98 11.07 -3.28
C VAL A 112 -13.10 11.83 -3.99
N PRO A 113 -13.47 11.46 -5.23
CA PRO A 113 -14.56 12.13 -5.95
C PRO A 113 -15.88 12.06 -5.16
N ASP A 114 -16.74 13.03 -5.37
CA ASP A 114 -18.03 13.22 -4.68
C ASP A 114 -17.94 13.63 -3.20
N GLU A 115 -16.88 13.22 -2.50
CA GLU A 115 -16.62 13.64 -1.11
C GLU A 115 -15.81 14.95 -1.06
N ASN A 116 -15.04 15.25 -2.12
CA ASN A 116 -14.14 16.40 -2.23
C ASN A 116 -13.13 16.53 -1.08
N VAL A 117 -12.71 15.40 -0.54
CA VAL A 117 -11.72 15.30 0.54
C VAL A 117 -10.50 14.50 0.10
N VAL A 118 -9.35 14.73 0.73
CA VAL A 118 -8.16 13.90 0.54
C VAL A 118 -8.37 12.50 1.13
N CYS A 119 -7.65 11.51 0.62
CA CYS A 119 -7.85 10.13 1.05
C CYS A 119 -7.65 9.94 2.57
N SER A 120 -6.72 10.66 3.19
CA SER A 120 -6.49 10.59 4.66
C SER A 120 -7.73 11.04 5.44
N GLU A 121 -8.35 12.14 5.04
CA GLU A 121 -9.57 12.64 5.65
C GLU A 121 -10.74 11.67 5.43
N TYR A 122 -10.83 11.06 4.25
CA TYR A 122 -11.84 10.04 3.97
C TYR A 122 -11.73 8.83 4.90
N PHE A 123 -10.53 8.28 5.12
CA PHE A 123 -10.33 7.18 6.06
C PHE A 123 -10.62 7.58 7.50
N HIS A 124 -10.23 8.79 7.90
CA HIS A 124 -10.55 9.32 9.23
C HIS A 124 -12.06 9.45 9.45
N ASN A 125 -12.75 10.17 8.56
CA ASN A 125 -14.16 10.50 8.71
C ASN A 125 -15.07 9.27 8.55
N ARG A 126 -14.75 8.38 7.60
CA ARG A 126 -15.62 7.24 7.26
C ARG A 126 -15.39 6.01 8.10
N TYR A 127 -14.13 5.74 8.48
CA TYR A 127 -13.73 4.52 9.18
C TYR A 127 -13.20 4.77 10.59
N GLY A 128 -13.19 6.02 11.05
CA GLY A 128 -12.73 6.39 12.39
C GLY A 128 -11.25 6.13 12.65
N VAL A 129 -10.45 5.98 11.60
CA VAL A 129 -9.00 5.76 11.76
C VAL A 129 -8.36 7.04 12.30
N PRO A 130 -7.64 7.00 13.44
CA PRO A 130 -6.94 8.18 13.95
C PRO A 130 -5.89 8.67 12.94
N TYR A 131 -5.71 9.99 12.82
CA TYR A 131 -4.68 10.55 11.93
C TYR A 131 -3.27 10.03 12.24
N ASP A 132 -2.97 9.73 13.51
CA ASP A 132 -1.71 9.09 13.92
C ASP A 132 -1.52 7.67 13.37
N ASN A 133 -2.58 7.07 12.84
CA ASN A 133 -2.58 5.75 12.18
C ASN A 133 -2.69 5.85 10.66
N ILE A 134 -2.58 7.05 10.09
CA ILE A 134 -2.66 7.26 8.65
C ILE A 134 -1.33 7.83 8.16
N ALA A 135 -0.69 7.13 7.23
CA ALA A 135 0.49 7.61 6.53
C ALA A 135 0.23 7.76 5.03
N ILE A 136 0.93 8.68 4.40
CA ILE A 136 0.86 8.92 2.96
C ILE A 136 2.25 8.68 2.36
N ILE A 137 2.30 7.97 1.23
CA ILE A 137 3.49 7.84 0.40
C ILE A 137 3.44 8.94 -0.67
N GLY A 138 4.35 9.89 -0.58
CA GLY A 138 4.56 10.96 -1.55
C GLY A 138 5.91 10.84 -2.26
N GLY A 139 6.12 11.71 -3.25
CA GLY A 139 7.38 11.85 -3.97
C GLY A 139 7.27 11.61 -5.48
N PRO A 140 8.27 12.07 -6.24
CA PRO A 140 8.35 11.89 -7.69
C PRO A 140 8.81 10.46 -7.99
N SER A 141 7.85 9.54 -8.18
CA SER A 141 8.16 8.14 -8.41
C SER A 141 7.20 7.53 -9.43
N HIS A 142 7.77 6.80 -10.39
CA HIS A 142 7.03 6.01 -11.35
C HIS A 142 7.22 4.52 -11.04
N ALA A 143 6.15 3.75 -11.17
CA ALA A 143 6.16 2.33 -10.85
C ALA A 143 7.21 1.56 -11.66
N GLU A 144 7.39 1.92 -12.93
CA GLU A 144 8.35 1.31 -13.84
C GLU A 144 9.80 1.63 -13.43
N GLU A 145 10.08 2.84 -12.93
CA GLU A 145 11.41 3.22 -12.45
C GLU A 145 11.78 2.47 -11.17
N VAL A 146 10.83 2.34 -10.25
CA VAL A 146 11.00 1.53 -9.03
C VAL A 146 11.23 0.06 -9.40
N ALA A 147 10.46 -0.46 -10.36
CA ALA A 147 10.63 -1.82 -10.87
C ALA A 147 12.01 -2.05 -11.50
N MET A 148 12.56 -1.05 -12.19
CA MET A 148 13.92 -1.08 -12.76
C MET A 148 15.03 -0.78 -11.74
N GLN A 149 14.71 -0.69 -10.45
CA GLN A 149 15.64 -0.38 -9.37
C GLN A 149 16.40 0.95 -9.55
N ARG A 150 15.75 1.93 -10.19
CA ARG A 150 16.32 3.28 -10.30
C ARG A 150 16.24 4.00 -8.97
N LEU A 151 17.22 4.84 -8.71
CA LEU A 151 17.25 5.65 -7.48
C LEU A 151 15.98 6.48 -7.36
N THR A 152 15.22 6.22 -6.32
CA THR A 152 13.92 6.83 -6.07
C THR A 152 13.87 7.39 -4.66
N TYR A 153 13.33 8.61 -4.54
CA TYR A 153 13.12 9.27 -3.25
C TYR A 153 11.63 9.26 -2.93
N LEU A 154 11.31 8.74 -1.75
CA LEU A 154 9.94 8.73 -1.23
C LEU A 154 9.87 9.51 0.08
N THR A 155 8.72 10.13 0.32
CA THR A 155 8.39 10.76 1.60
C THR A 155 7.23 9.99 2.22
N ILE A 156 7.39 9.62 3.48
CA ILE A 156 6.36 8.97 4.28
C ILE A 156 5.86 9.99 5.29
N ALA A 157 4.70 10.57 5.03
CA ALA A 157 4.10 11.56 5.92
C ALA A 157 3.07 10.91 6.83
N CYS A 158 3.24 11.10 8.14
CA CYS A 158 2.31 10.68 9.18
C CYS A 158 2.43 11.64 10.36
N HIS A 159 1.32 11.98 11.02
CA HIS A 159 1.38 12.78 12.24
C HIS A 159 2.23 12.11 13.34
N ASN A 160 2.18 10.80 13.41
CA ASN A 160 3.08 10.03 14.28
C ASN A 160 4.42 9.75 13.58
N VAL A 161 5.46 10.49 13.97
CA VAL A 161 6.81 10.41 13.38
C VAL A 161 7.44 9.02 13.53
N GLU A 162 7.22 8.33 14.65
CA GLU A 162 7.78 6.99 14.85
C GLU A 162 7.20 5.98 13.86
N LYS A 163 5.90 6.09 13.53
CA LYS A 163 5.25 5.26 12.51
C LYS A 163 5.73 5.61 11.11
N ALA A 164 5.85 6.91 10.82
CA ALA A 164 6.41 7.37 9.54
C ALA A 164 7.81 6.80 9.32
N LYS A 165 8.67 6.91 10.33
CA LYS A 165 10.04 6.39 10.27
C LYS A 165 10.07 4.87 10.12
N ALA A 166 9.31 4.13 10.93
CA ALA A 166 9.27 2.67 10.85
C ALA A 166 8.85 2.19 9.47
N PHE A 167 7.86 2.86 8.86
CA PHE A 167 7.41 2.50 7.51
C PHE A 167 8.39 2.97 6.42
N ALA A 168 9.06 4.11 6.59
CA ALA A 168 10.14 4.54 5.70
C ALA A 168 11.29 3.51 5.70
N ASP A 169 11.64 2.95 6.85
CA ASP A 169 12.63 1.87 6.97
C ASP A 169 12.18 0.59 6.22
N VAL A 170 10.89 0.25 6.27
CA VAL A 170 10.32 -0.88 5.50
C VAL A 170 10.50 -0.68 3.98
N LEU A 171 10.40 0.54 3.48
CA LEU A 171 10.56 0.82 2.04
C LEU A 171 11.99 1.07 1.61
N SER A 172 12.90 1.41 2.54
CA SER A 172 14.27 1.81 2.21
C SER A 172 15.14 0.61 1.82
N ASN A 173 15.94 0.80 0.77
CA ASN A 173 16.94 -0.16 0.32
C ASN A 173 18.05 0.55 -0.47
N SER A 174 18.83 -0.18 -1.27
CA SER A 174 19.95 0.39 -2.04
C SER A 174 19.50 1.45 -3.05
N PHE A 175 18.31 1.33 -3.63
CA PHE A 175 17.79 2.23 -4.66
C PHE A 175 16.55 3.05 -4.21
N ILE A 176 15.94 2.76 -3.08
CA ILE A 176 14.87 3.59 -2.49
C ILE A 176 15.38 4.29 -1.24
N LYS A 177 15.25 5.60 -1.24
CA LYS A 177 15.54 6.48 -0.10
C LYS A 177 14.24 7.07 0.41
N ALA A 178 13.65 6.40 1.40
CA ALA A 178 12.43 6.89 2.05
C ALA A 178 12.78 7.73 3.28
N LYS A 179 12.08 8.86 3.45
CA LYS A 179 12.22 9.76 4.61
C LYS A 179 10.87 10.00 5.25
N GLU A 180 10.89 10.17 6.56
CA GLU A 180 9.73 10.56 7.34
C GLU A 180 9.41 12.05 7.20
N ALA A 181 8.13 12.39 7.29
CA ALA A 181 7.61 13.74 7.38
C ALA A 181 6.34 13.77 8.25
N THR A 182 5.94 14.96 8.69
CA THR A 182 4.71 15.17 9.47
C THR A 182 3.61 15.87 8.67
N ASP A 183 3.95 16.51 7.55
CA ASP A 183 3.00 17.20 6.69
C ASP A 183 2.29 16.20 5.76
N VAL A 184 1.12 15.72 6.20
CA VAL A 184 0.30 14.74 5.46
C VAL A 184 -0.56 15.36 4.34
N ILE A 185 -0.55 16.69 4.21
CA ILE A 185 -1.36 17.40 3.20
C ILE A 185 -0.46 17.95 2.09
N GLY A 186 0.72 18.42 2.44
CA GLY A 186 1.63 19.14 1.53
C GLY A 186 2.57 18.28 0.71
N ILE A 187 2.47 16.93 0.77
CA ILE A 187 3.34 16.01 0.02
C ILE A 187 2.67 15.41 -1.21
#